data_2916147f408b99e26a5481f210c061a5
#
_entry.id   2916147f408b99e26a5481f210c061a5
#
_cell.length_a   1.000
_cell.length_b   1.000
_cell.length_c   1.000
_cell.angle_alpha   90.00
_cell.angle_beta   90.00
_cell.angle_gamma   90.00
#
_symmetry.space_group_name_H-M   'P 1'
#
loop_
_entity.id
_entity.type
_entity.pdbx_description
1 polymer ?
#
loop_
_entity_poly.entity_id
_entity_poly.type
_entity_poly.pdbx_seq_one_letter_code
_entity_poly.pdbx_strand_id
1 'polypeptide(L)' 'MALREQLDRLVDEMVTKGVRYEDAHREFEKRFIVHVLAQAEGSLCKAADLLGMLRNTLSRKIAEYKLKNAAQAFR' A
#
# COMPACT_ATOMS: atom_id res chain seq x y z
N MET A 1 15.30 -4.55 14.95
CA MET A 1 15.43 -3.23 14.29
C MET A 1 14.09 -2.49 14.34
N ALA A 2 14.10 -1.24 14.72
CA ALA A 2 12.88 -0.45 14.80
C ALA A 2 12.31 -0.17 13.40
N LEU A 3 11.00 -0.05 13.34
CA LEU A 3 10.30 0.23 12.08
C LEU A 3 10.82 1.51 11.41
N ARG A 4 11.07 2.53 12.21
CA ARG A 4 11.61 3.81 11.71
C ARG A 4 12.95 3.60 11.01
N GLU A 5 13.84 2.80 11.60
CA GLU A 5 15.15 2.53 11.01
C GLU A 5 15.05 1.76 9.71
N GLN A 6 14.12 0.82 9.65
CA GLN A 6 13.87 0.06 8.42
C GLN A 6 13.36 0.98 7.31
N LEU A 7 12.46 1.88 7.66
CA LEU A 7 11.90 2.82 6.69
C LEU A 7 12.97 3.79 6.20
N ASP A 8 13.78 4.33 7.12
CA ASP A 8 14.87 5.24 6.76
C ASP A 8 15.86 4.58 5.81
N ARG A 9 16.19 3.32 6.07
CA ARG A 9 17.10 2.56 5.22
C ARG A 9 16.53 2.37 3.82
N LEU A 10 15.24 2.05 3.74
CA LEU A 10 14.56 1.86 2.45
C LEU A 10 14.51 3.17 1.67
N VAL A 11 14.16 4.25 2.35
CA VAL A 11 14.10 5.59 1.73
C VAL A 11 15.47 5.98 1.21
N ASP A 12 16.52 5.78 2.03
CA ASP A 12 17.88 6.09 1.64
C ASP A 12 18.29 5.32 0.38
N GLU A 13 17.94 4.06 0.31
CA GLU A 13 18.23 3.23 -0.85
C GLU A 13 17.48 3.75 -2.09
N MET A 14 16.22 4.13 -1.93
CA MET A 14 15.44 4.69 -3.03
C MET A 14 16.05 5.98 -3.55
N VAL A 15 16.43 6.87 -2.65
CA VAL A 15 17.05 8.15 -3.02
C VAL A 15 18.36 7.91 -3.75
N THR A 16 19.19 6.99 -3.24
CA THR A 16 20.47 6.66 -3.84
C THR A 16 20.32 6.12 -5.26
N LYS A 17 19.27 5.34 -5.50
CA LYS A 17 19.01 4.77 -6.81
C LYS A 17 18.26 5.70 -7.75
N GLY A 18 17.97 6.92 -7.30
CA GLY A 18 17.33 7.92 -8.14
C GLY A 18 15.83 7.74 -8.33
N VAL A 19 15.17 7.04 -7.41
CA VAL A 19 13.72 6.89 -7.46
C VAL A 19 13.06 8.22 -7.14
N ARG A 20 12.12 8.64 -7.98
CA ARG A 20 11.42 9.91 -7.76
C ARG A 20 10.40 9.76 -6.64
N TYR A 21 10.17 10.87 -5.94
CA TYR A 21 9.23 10.90 -4.83
C TYR A 21 7.85 10.36 -5.22
N GLU A 22 7.32 10.80 -6.36
CA GLU A 22 5.99 10.38 -6.79
C GLU A 22 5.92 8.88 -7.05
N ASP A 23 6.98 8.33 -7.64
CA ASP A 23 7.05 6.89 -7.92
C ASP A 23 7.17 6.09 -6.63
N ALA A 24 8.00 6.57 -5.70
CA ALA A 24 8.16 5.92 -4.40
C ALA A 24 6.85 5.92 -3.63
N HIS A 25 6.16 7.06 -3.61
CA HIS A 25 4.88 7.20 -2.91
C HIS A 25 3.84 6.26 -3.50
N ARG A 26 3.77 6.19 -4.82
CA ARG A 26 2.82 5.31 -5.51
C ARG A 26 3.09 3.84 -5.21
N GLU A 27 4.34 3.43 -5.26
CA GLU A 27 4.71 2.05 -4.97
C GLU A 27 4.42 1.70 -3.51
N PHE A 28 4.74 2.60 -2.59
CA PHE A 28 4.46 2.39 -1.17
C PHE A 28 2.95 2.25 -0.94
N GLU A 29 2.16 3.17 -1.47
CA GLU A 29 0.71 3.15 -1.29
C GLU A 29 0.09 1.88 -1.86
N LYS A 30 0.51 1.52 -3.07
CA LYS A 30 0.02 0.32 -3.73
C LYS A 30 0.29 -0.93 -2.89
N ARG A 31 1.51 -1.08 -2.43
CA ARG A 31 1.89 -2.25 -1.63
C ARG A 31 1.18 -2.26 -0.28
N PHE A 32 1.05 -1.09 0.33
CA PHE A 32 0.35 -0.97 1.60
C PHE A 32 -1.10 -1.44 1.46
N ILE A 33 -1.78 -0.98 0.42
CA ILE A 33 -3.17 -1.36 0.16
C ILE A 33 -3.27 -2.86 -0.11
N VAL A 34 -2.37 -3.41 -0.91
CA VAL A 34 -2.36 -4.84 -1.22
C VAL A 34 -2.25 -5.67 0.05
N HIS A 35 -1.33 -5.32 0.93
CA HIS A 35 -1.13 -6.05 2.18
C HIS A 35 -2.34 -5.95 3.11
N VAL A 36 -2.95 -4.77 3.19
CA VAL A 36 -4.14 -4.58 4.03
C VAL A 36 -5.33 -5.35 3.46
N LEU A 37 -5.50 -5.36 2.14
CA LEU A 37 -6.57 -6.13 1.51
C LEU A 37 -6.44 -7.63 1.81
N ALA A 38 -5.21 -8.13 1.79
CA ALA A 38 -4.95 -9.52 2.12
C ALA A 38 -5.34 -9.83 3.56
N GLN A 39 -4.97 -8.95 4.51
CA GLN A 39 -5.33 -9.11 5.91
C GLN A 39 -6.83 -9.03 6.13
N ALA A 40 -7.51 -8.20 5.36
CA ALA A 40 -8.96 -8.01 5.44
C ALA A 40 -9.73 -9.08 4.67
N GLU A 41 -9.03 -10.03 4.06
CA GLU A 41 -9.61 -11.10 3.26
C GLU A 41 -10.51 -10.57 2.14
N GLY A 42 -10.11 -9.46 1.54
CA GLY A 42 -10.84 -8.84 0.44
C GLY A 42 -11.99 -7.96 0.85
N SER A 43 -12.24 -7.79 2.15
CA SER A 43 -13.32 -6.93 2.63
C SER A 43 -12.94 -5.46 2.52
N LEU A 44 -13.66 -4.71 1.69
CA LEU A 44 -13.40 -3.27 1.52
C LEU A 44 -13.64 -2.50 2.82
N CYS A 45 -14.69 -2.87 3.56
CA CYS A 45 -15.01 -2.18 4.81
C CYS A 45 -13.90 -2.37 5.84
N LYS A 46 -13.43 -3.60 6.02
CA LYS A 46 -12.35 -3.88 6.97
C LYS A 46 -11.05 -3.23 6.54
N ALA A 47 -10.75 -3.29 5.25
CA ALA A 47 -9.52 -2.68 4.73
C ALA A 47 -9.53 -1.17 4.92
N ALA A 48 -10.65 -0.52 4.64
CA ALA A 48 -10.77 0.93 4.83
C ALA A 48 -10.57 1.31 6.30
N ASP A 49 -11.16 0.54 7.22
CA ASP A 49 -10.97 0.76 8.65
C ASP A 49 -9.50 0.63 9.06
N LEU A 50 -8.84 -0.40 8.58
CA LEU A 50 -7.42 -0.63 8.91
C LEU A 50 -6.53 0.48 8.33
N LEU A 51 -6.89 0.99 7.16
CA LEU A 51 -6.14 2.08 6.51
C LEU A 51 -6.48 3.46 7.05
N GLY A 52 -7.59 3.57 7.78
CA GLY A 52 -8.03 4.86 8.28
C GLY A 52 -8.56 5.78 7.21
N MET A 53 -9.16 5.23 6.16
CA MET A 53 -9.71 6.03 5.07
C MET A 53 -11.15 5.62 4.77
N LEU A 54 -11.84 6.47 4.01
CA LEU A 54 -13.20 6.19 3.59
C LEU A 54 -13.23 5.05 2.57
N ARG A 55 -14.27 4.23 2.64
CA ARG A 55 -14.46 3.12 1.72
C ARG A 55 -14.43 3.57 0.25
N ASN A 56 -15.08 4.70 -0.05
CA ASN A 56 -15.10 5.22 -1.41
C ASN A 56 -13.72 5.63 -1.89
N THR A 57 -12.91 6.22 -0.99
CA THR A 57 -11.54 6.59 -1.30
C THR A 57 -10.71 5.36 -1.62
N LEU A 58 -10.84 4.31 -0.79
CA LEU A 58 -10.13 3.07 -1.00
C LEU A 58 -10.54 2.42 -2.32
N SER A 59 -11.84 2.37 -2.59
CA SER A 59 -12.35 1.78 -3.82
C SER A 59 -11.77 2.47 -5.07
N ARG A 60 -11.67 3.80 -5.02
CA ARG A 60 -11.11 4.58 -6.11
C ARG A 60 -9.63 4.27 -6.31
N LYS A 61 -8.89 4.16 -5.21
CA LYS A 61 -7.46 3.82 -5.27
C LYS A 61 -7.22 2.42 -5.82
N ILE A 62 -8.07 1.48 -5.42
CA ILE A 62 -7.99 0.11 -5.94
C ILE A 62 -8.20 0.10 -7.46
N ALA A 63 -9.16 0.86 -7.94
CA ALA A 63 -9.41 0.97 -9.38
C ALA A 63 -8.24 1.64 -10.09
N GLU A 64 -7.70 2.71 -9.51
CA GLU A 64 -6.57 3.45 -10.06
C GLU A 64 -5.34 2.56 -10.22
N TYR A 65 -5.06 1.75 -9.22
CA TYR A 65 -3.89 0.86 -9.24
C TYR A 65 -4.20 -0.52 -9.81
N LYS A 66 -5.46 -0.78 -10.19
CA LYS A 66 -5.91 -2.06 -10.74
C LYS A 66 -5.65 -3.23 -9.78
N LEU A 67 -6.06 -3.06 -8.53
CA LEU A 67 -5.78 -4.03 -7.47
C LEU A 67 -6.97 -4.91 -7.09
N LYS A 68 -8.01 -4.95 -7.89
CA LYS A 68 -9.25 -5.62 -7.49
C LYS A 68 -9.09 -7.11 -7.17
N ASN A 69 -8.06 -7.75 -7.66
CA ASN A 69 -7.77 -9.17 -7.36
C ASN A 69 -6.60 -9.34 -6.41
N ALA A 70 -6.14 -8.25 -5.79
CA ALA A 70 -4.94 -8.29 -4.95
C ALA A 70 -5.07 -9.24 -3.76
N ALA A 71 -6.22 -9.28 -3.12
CA ALA A 71 -6.44 -10.15 -1.97
C ALA A 71 -6.29 -11.63 -2.35
N GLN A 72 -6.71 -11.99 -3.55
CA GLN A 72 -6.61 -13.36 -4.04
C GLN A 72 -5.17 -13.76 -4.31
N ALA A 73 -4.34 -12.82 -4.69
CA ALA A 73 -2.94 -13.08 -4.97
C ALA A 73 -2.15 -13.49 -3.73
N PHE A 74 -2.66 -13.21 -2.56
CA PHE A 74 -1.98 -13.51 -1.28
C PHE A 74 -2.56 -14.73 -0.56
N ARG A 75 -3.46 -15.43 -1.16
CA ARG A 75 -4.03 -16.65 -0.56
C ARG A 75 -3.19 -17.86 -0.83
#